data_38f1d33ee05285ba4f6ffb609b52c4b1
#
_entry.id   38f1d33ee05285ba4f6ffb609b52c4b1
#
_cell.length_a   1.000
_cell.length_b   1.000
_cell.length_c   1.000
_cell.angle_alpha   90.00
_cell.angle_beta   90.00
_cell.angle_gamma   90.00
#
_symmetry.space_group_name_H-M   'P 1'
#
loop_
_entity.id
_entity.type
_entity.pdbx_description
1 polymer ?
#
loop_
_entity_poly.entity_id
_entity_poly.type
_entity_poly.pdbx_seq_one_letter_code
_entity_poly.pdbx_strand_id
1 'polypeptide(L)'
;MNKLFKINGNDNVAIALESLAKGEKVDGITLLDDIPFGHKVLLKDMKSGENIIKYNEPIGHLTRDCKMGEHIHEHNLKTNLSDIVEYKFAGDNEYKPKNCKITFNGYLRNDNKAATRNEIWIIPTVGCVNNTAKRLEKIGQEIIGEGCDGVFAYTHPFGCSQLGDDQENTRKILASLANHPNAGGVLIVSLGCENTNVKTLKK
;
A
#
# COMPACT_ATOMS: atom_id res chain seq x y z
N MET A 1 22.77 17.68 -25.07
CA MET A 1 22.04 16.98 -24.01
C MET A 1 20.56 17.33 -24.16
N ASN A 2 19.67 16.36 -24.08
CA ASN A 2 18.23 16.66 -24.09
C ASN A 2 17.89 17.40 -22.78
N LYS A 3 17.22 18.53 -22.89
CA LYS A 3 16.80 19.34 -21.74
C LYS A 3 15.44 18.93 -21.20
N LEU A 4 14.68 18.13 -21.98
CA LEU A 4 13.41 17.54 -21.59
C LEU A 4 13.54 16.02 -21.48
N PHE A 5 12.91 15.45 -20.48
CA PHE A 5 12.89 14.01 -20.23
C PHE A 5 11.47 13.46 -20.23
N LYS A 6 11.20 12.57 -21.15
CA LYS A 6 9.94 11.82 -21.25
C LYS A 6 10.19 10.39 -20.77
N ILE A 7 9.42 9.92 -19.78
CA ILE A 7 9.65 8.64 -19.11
C ILE A 7 9.02 7.49 -19.89
N ASN A 8 7.77 7.66 -20.36
CA ASN A 8 7.06 6.63 -21.12
C ASN A 8 6.62 7.19 -22.48
N GLY A 9 6.55 6.33 -23.48
CA GLY A 9 6.08 6.69 -24.83
C GLY A 9 4.68 7.29 -24.86
N ASN A 10 3.81 6.94 -23.93
CA ASN A 10 2.42 7.42 -23.83
C ASN A 10 2.28 8.75 -23.07
N ASP A 11 3.34 9.20 -22.37
CA ASP A 11 3.29 10.47 -21.64
C ASP A 11 3.03 11.64 -22.59
N ASN A 12 2.14 12.54 -22.23
CA ASN A 12 1.84 13.77 -22.96
C ASN A 12 2.49 15.02 -22.34
N VAL A 13 3.32 14.81 -21.32
CA VAL A 13 4.21 15.82 -20.74
C VAL A 13 5.63 15.29 -20.65
N ALA A 14 6.61 16.20 -20.64
CA ALA A 14 8.01 15.91 -20.33
C ALA A 14 8.47 16.74 -19.13
N ILE A 15 9.51 16.29 -18.45
CA ILE A 15 10.10 16.97 -17.29
C ILE A 15 11.28 17.80 -17.76
N ALA A 16 11.36 19.07 -17.35
CA ALA A 16 12.50 19.94 -17.56
C ALA A 16 13.66 19.50 -16.65
N LEU A 17 14.82 19.19 -17.25
CA LEU A 17 16.03 18.79 -16.54
C LEU A 17 16.88 19.97 -16.07
N GLU A 18 16.50 21.18 -16.43
CA GLU A 18 17.04 22.46 -15.98
C GLU A 18 15.94 23.53 -16.04
N SER A 19 16.17 24.72 -15.49
CA SER A 19 15.22 25.83 -15.65
C SER A 19 15.34 26.36 -17.09
N LEU A 20 14.17 26.46 -17.76
CA LEU A 20 14.06 26.84 -19.16
C LEU A 20 13.25 28.13 -19.29
N ALA A 21 13.66 29.02 -20.21
CA ALA A 21 13.00 30.30 -20.37
C ALA A 21 11.89 30.27 -21.44
N LYS A 22 10.87 31.07 -21.25
CA LYS A 22 9.85 31.34 -22.26
C LYS A 22 10.48 31.78 -23.60
N GLY A 23 9.98 31.21 -24.69
CA GLY A 23 10.48 31.45 -26.04
C GLY A 23 11.68 30.59 -26.43
N GLU A 24 12.30 29.87 -25.51
CA GLU A 24 13.36 28.93 -25.80
C GLU A 24 12.82 27.76 -26.65
N LYS A 25 13.62 27.31 -27.63
CA LYS A 25 13.30 26.13 -28.43
C LYS A 25 14.11 24.94 -27.91
N VAL A 26 13.41 23.98 -27.34
CA VAL A 26 13.96 22.79 -26.66
C VAL A 26 13.39 21.54 -27.27
N ASP A 27 14.21 20.62 -27.74
CA ASP A 27 13.84 19.33 -28.34
C ASP A 27 12.71 19.46 -29.42
N GLY A 28 12.74 20.56 -30.20
CA GLY A 28 11.77 20.86 -31.25
C GLY A 28 10.49 21.59 -30.78
N ILE A 29 10.33 21.81 -29.46
CA ILE A 29 9.19 22.51 -28.85
C ILE A 29 9.60 23.95 -28.52
N THR A 30 8.78 24.94 -28.90
CA THR A 30 8.92 26.32 -28.43
C THR A 30 8.16 26.49 -27.13
N LEU A 31 8.86 26.88 -26.08
CA LEU A 31 8.25 27.06 -24.75
C LEU A 31 7.40 28.35 -24.71
N LEU A 32 6.18 28.21 -24.21
CA LEU A 32 5.23 29.31 -24.09
C LEU A 32 5.27 30.00 -22.71
N ASP A 33 5.92 29.32 -21.73
CA ASP A 33 6.09 29.81 -20.36
C ASP A 33 7.52 29.55 -19.88
N ASP A 34 7.92 30.19 -18.78
CA ASP A 34 9.11 29.81 -18.03
C ASP A 34 8.84 28.47 -17.32
N ILE A 35 9.76 27.53 -17.46
CA ILE A 35 9.61 26.17 -16.90
C ILE A 35 10.70 25.94 -15.86
N PRO A 36 10.38 25.90 -14.57
CA PRO A 36 11.38 25.59 -13.55
C PRO A 36 11.91 24.15 -13.67
N PHE A 37 13.12 23.92 -13.17
CA PHE A 37 13.68 22.57 -13.05
C PHE A 37 12.70 21.60 -12.39
N GLY A 38 12.55 20.41 -12.97
CA GLY A 38 11.66 19.34 -12.47
C GLY A 38 10.18 19.53 -12.82
N HIS A 39 9.80 20.66 -13.44
CA HIS A 39 8.41 20.91 -13.83
C HIS A 39 8.07 20.32 -15.21
N LYS A 40 6.77 20.26 -15.50
CA LYS A 40 6.23 19.59 -16.69
C LYS A 40 5.97 20.57 -17.82
N VAL A 41 6.36 20.17 -19.03
CA VAL A 41 6.07 20.83 -20.31
C VAL A 41 5.07 20.00 -21.09
N LEU A 42 4.02 20.61 -21.64
CA LEU A 42 3.04 19.94 -22.47
C LEU A 42 3.65 19.63 -23.86
N LEU A 43 3.48 18.37 -24.33
CA LEU A 43 4.10 17.90 -25.58
C LEU A 43 3.20 17.98 -26.80
N LYS A 44 1.91 18.31 -26.64
CA LYS A 44 0.92 18.47 -27.70
C LYS A 44 -0.21 19.40 -27.25
N ASP A 45 -0.93 19.99 -28.19
CA ASP A 45 -2.16 20.76 -27.86
C ASP A 45 -3.19 19.84 -27.22
N MET A 46 -3.83 20.30 -26.14
CA MET A 46 -4.85 19.53 -25.41
C MET A 46 -5.98 20.42 -24.95
N LYS A 47 -7.18 19.83 -24.80
CA LYS A 47 -8.38 20.51 -24.38
C LYS A 47 -8.64 20.41 -22.88
N SER A 48 -9.45 21.34 -22.37
CA SER A 48 -10.00 21.26 -21.02
C SER A 48 -10.66 19.89 -20.79
N GLY A 49 -10.43 19.30 -19.63
CA GLY A 49 -10.95 17.98 -19.25
C GLY A 49 -10.11 16.78 -19.71
N GLU A 50 -9.17 16.97 -20.64
CA GLU A 50 -8.27 15.87 -21.05
C GLU A 50 -7.24 15.53 -19.98
N ASN A 51 -6.95 14.25 -19.83
CA ASN A 51 -6.00 13.74 -18.83
C ASN A 51 -4.56 14.04 -19.21
N ILE A 52 -3.80 14.55 -18.25
CA ILE A 52 -2.33 14.60 -18.30
C ILE A 52 -1.78 13.24 -17.88
N ILE A 53 -1.05 12.63 -18.80
CA ILE A 53 -0.40 11.31 -18.60
C ILE A 53 1.08 11.54 -18.29
N LYS A 54 1.53 10.99 -17.18
CA LYS A 54 2.92 10.96 -16.73
C LYS A 54 3.21 9.60 -16.11
N TYR A 55 4.33 8.99 -16.47
CA TYR A 55 4.66 7.62 -16.05
C TYR A 55 3.66 6.55 -16.54
N ASN A 56 3.05 6.81 -17.70
CA ASN A 56 1.96 6.00 -18.27
C ASN A 56 0.65 6.03 -17.45
N GLU A 57 0.50 6.94 -16.48
CA GLU A 57 -0.66 7.05 -15.61
C GLU A 57 -1.27 8.45 -15.66
N PRO A 58 -2.60 8.60 -15.55
CA PRO A 58 -3.25 9.90 -15.47
C PRO A 58 -2.97 10.54 -14.11
N ILE A 59 -2.28 11.68 -14.12
CA ILE A 59 -1.96 12.45 -12.90
C ILE A 59 -3.00 13.54 -12.58
N GLY A 60 -3.97 13.74 -13.46
CA GLY A 60 -5.01 14.76 -13.36
C GLY A 60 -5.54 15.14 -14.74
N HIS A 61 -6.41 16.13 -14.81
CA HIS A 61 -6.97 16.67 -16.04
C HIS A 61 -6.74 18.18 -16.15
N LEU A 62 -6.71 18.69 -17.39
CA LEU A 62 -6.57 20.12 -17.67
C LEU A 62 -7.85 20.87 -17.26
N THR A 63 -7.69 22.02 -16.63
CA THR A 63 -8.80 22.91 -16.26
C THR A 63 -9.17 23.90 -17.37
N ARG A 64 -8.31 24.04 -18.38
CA ARG A 64 -8.49 24.86 -19.59
C ARG A 64 -7.78 24.24 -20.79
N ASP A 65 -8.07 24.76 -21.99
CA ASP A 65 -7.28 24.44 -23.18
C ASP A 65 -5.83 24.88 -22.99
N CYS A 66 -4.89 24.01 -23.33
CA CYS A 66 -3.47 24.26 -23.25
C CYS A 66 -2.76 23.89 -24.55
N LYS A 67 -1.70 24.64 -24.88
CA LYS A 67 -0.90 24.47 -26.08
C LYS A 67 0.39 23.74 -25.80
N MET A 68 0.94 23.08 -26.80
CA MET A 68 2.28 22.49 -26.76
C MET A 68 3.30 23.56 -26.33
N GLY A 69 4.15 23.22 -25.35
CA GLY A 69 5.14 24.13 -24.79
C GLY A 69 4.69 24.92 -23.56
N GLU A 70 3.42 24.77 -23.14
CA GLU A 70 2.95 25.38 -21.89
C GLU A 70 3.44 24.61 -20.66
N HIS A 71 3.63 25.35 -19.57
CA HIS A 71 3.92 24.84 -18.24
C HIS A 71 2.67 24.19 -17.64
N ILE A 72 2.76 22.93 -17.23
CA ILE A 72 1.66 22.19 -16.58
C ILE A 72 1.88 22.11 -15.07
N HIS A 73 1.01 22.79 -14.32
CA HIS A 73 1.07 22.85 -12.86
C HIS A 73 -0.32 23.15 -12.27
N GLU A 74 -0.43 23.43 -10.98
CA GLU A 74 -1.70 23.65 -10.26
C GLU A 74 -2.61 24.72 -10.90
N HIS A 75 -2.07 25.69 -11.63
CA HIS A 75 -2.85 26.73 -12.29
C HIS A 75 -3.67 26.24 -13.51
N ASN A 76 -3.34 25.06 -14.06
CA ASN A 76 -4.03 24.48 -15.21
C ASN A 76 -4.21 22.96 -15.15
N LEU A 77 -3.81 22.32 -14.07
CA LEU A 77 -3.95 20.87 -13.80
C LEU A 77 -4.68 20.65 -12.47
N LYS A 78 -5.77 19.89 -12.49
CA LYS A 78 -6.48 19.44 -11.30
C LYS A 78 -6.36 17.92 -11.17
N THR A 79 -6.14 17.43 -9.95
CA THR A 79 -6.11 15.99 -9.68
C THR A 79 -7.44 15.32 -9.99
N ASN A 80 -7.39 14.05 -10.42
CA ASN A 80 -8.57 13.21 -10.59
C ASN A 80 -9.03 12.57 -9.27
N LEU A 81 -8.28 12.76 -8.19
CA LEU A 81 -8.68 12.27 -6.88
C LEU A 81 -9.84 13.10 -6.36
N SER A 82 -10.94 12.46 -5.99
CA SER A 82 -12.07 13.05 -5.29
C SER A 82 -11.88 12.87 -3.78
N ASP A 83 -12.41 13.82 -2.98
CA ASP A 83 -12.22 13.83 -1.53
C ASP A 83 -12.78 12.59 -0.82
N ILE A 84 -13.83 11.97 -1.37
CA ILE A 84 -14.41 10.72 -0.86
C ILE A 84 -14.67 9.81 -2.04
N VAL A 85 -13.94 8.71 -2.13
CA VAL A 85 -14.19 7.64 -3.10
C VAL A 85 -15.00 6.56 -2.42
N GLU A 86 -16.29 6.48 -2.75
CA GLU A 86 -17.07 5.28 -2.42
C GLU A 86 -16.61 4.14 -3.35
N TYR A 87 -15.81 3.25 -2.82
CA TYR A 87 -15.44 2.03 -3.53
C TYR A 87 -16.64 1.09 -3.54
N LYS A 88 -17.23 0.90 -4.73
CA LYS A 88 -18.24 -0.13 -4.95
C LYS A 88 -17.60 -1.26 -5.73
N PHE A 89 -17.74 -2.47 -5.23
CA PHE A 89 -17.36 -3.65 -5.99
C PHE A 89 -18.29 -3.75 -7.21
N ALA A 90 -17.74 -3.54 -8.41
CA ALA A 90 -18.48 -3.59 -9.69
C ALA A 90 -18.19 -4.90 -10.47
N GLY A 91 -17.72 -5.93 -9.80
CA GLY A 91 -17.40 -7.19 -10.45
C GLY A 91 -18.62 -8.08 -10.59
N ASP A 92 -19.00 -8.36 -11.82
CA ASP A 92 -20.02 -9.36 -12.20
C ASP A 92 -19.46 -10.79 -12.30
N ASN A 93 -18.27 -11.01 -11.76
CA ASN A 93 -17.69 -12.34 -11.78
C ASN A 93 -18.39 -13.23 -10.75
N GLU A 94 -19.49 -13.85 -11.15
CA GLU A 94 -20.00 -15.03 -10.47
C GLU A 94 -18.91 -16.10 -10.48
N TYR A 95 -18.07 -16.10 -9.47
CA TYR A 95 -17.17 -17.22 -9.23
C TYR A 95 -18.04 -18.43 -8.89
N LYS A 96 -18.20 -19.33 -9.84
CA LYS A 96 -18.82 -20.64 -9.62
C LYS A 96 -17.72 -21.60 -9.15
N PRO A 97 -17.66 -21.94 -7.85
CA PRO A 97 -16.68 -22.88 -7.36
C PRO A 97 -16.86 -24.21 -8.11
N LYS A 98 -15.80 -24.71 -8.71
CA LYS A 98 -15.82 -26.06 -9.29
C LYS A 98 -15.84 -27.05 -8.13
N ASN A 99 -16.77 -28.00 -8.16
CA ASN A 99 -16.75 -29.13 -7.25
C ASN A 99 -15.42 -29.88 -7.41
N CYS A 100 -14.54 -29.72 -6.44
CA CYS A 100 -13.24 -30.35 -6.45
C CYS A 100 -13.23 -31.45 -5.35
N LYS A 101 -12.82 -32.66 -5.73
CA LYS A 101 -12.64 -33.78 -4.79
C LYS A 101 -11.22 -33.83 -4.20
N ILE A 102 -10.46 -32.75 -4.36
CA ILE A 102 -9.11 -32.67 -3.79
C ILE A 102 -9.23 -32.54 -2.28
N THR A 103 -8.53 -33.40 -1.57
CA THR A 103 -8.42 -33.39 -0.11
C THR A 103 -6.97 -33.09 0.28
N PHE A 104 -6.77 -32.59 1.48
CA PHE A 104 -5.45 -32.37 2.07
C PHE A 104 -5.43 -32.88 3.50
N ASN A 105 -4.24 -33.23 4.01
CA ASN A 105 -4.04 -33.50 5.42
C ASN A 105 -3.89 -32.17 6.15
N GLY A 106 -4.69 -31.97 7.19
CA GLY A 106 -4.70 -30.74 7.97
C GLY A 106 -4.92 -30.99 9.44
N TYR A 107 -4.87 -29.93 10.22
CA TYR A 107 -5.09 -29.95 11.66
C TYR A 107 -6.51 -29.47 11.97
N LEU A 108 -7.33 -30.31 12.59
CA LEU A 108 -8.65 -29.92 13.06
C LEU A 108 -8.50 -29.21 14.42
N ARG A 109 -9.05 -28.00 14.53
CA ARG A 109 -9.09 -27.22 15.78
C ARG A 109 -10.35 -27.48 16.57
N ASN A 110 -10.32 -27.15 17.87
CA ASN A 110 -11.46 -27.35 18.77
C ASN A 110 -12.73 -26.57 18.37
N ASP A 111 -12.58 -25.48 17.59
CA ASP A 111 -13.66 -24.68 17.02
C ASP A 111 -14.12 -25.16 15.63
N ASN A 112 -13.76 -26.40 15.25
CA ASN A 112 -14.05 -27.05 13.97
C ASN A 112 -13.43 -26.36 12.73
N LYS A 113 -12.47 -25.48 12.90
CA LYS A 113 -11.69 -24.95 11.78
C LYS A 113 -10.60 -25.93 11.37
N ALA A 114 -10.33 -26.01 10.08
CA ALA A 114 -9.24 -26.79 9.52
C ALA A 114 -8.03 -25.88 9.24
N ALA A 115 -6.84 -26.32 9.68
CA ALA A 115 -5.59 -25.64 9.45
C ALA A 115 -4.71 -26.44 8.50
N THR A 116 -3.95 -25.76 7.68
CA THR A 116 -2.92 -26.33 6.80
C THR A 116 -1.54 -26.36 7.45
N ARG A 117 -1.37 -25.65 8.56
CA ARG A 117 -0.13 -25.53 9.34
C ARG A 117 -0.42 -25.64 10.83
N ASN A 118 0.61 -26.02 11.59
CA ASN A 118 0.55 -26.06 13.05
C ASN A 118 1.74 -25.26 13.62
N GLU A 119 1.58 -23.97 13.69
CA GLU A 119 2.64 -23.02 14.03
C GLU A 119 2.44 -22.40 15.40
N ILE A 120 3.51 -21.91 16.02
CA ILE A 120 3.45 -21.02 17.20
C ILE A 120 3.64 -19.61 16.72
N TRP A 121 2.67 -18.76 17.02
CA TRP A 121 2.70 -17.35 16.62
C TRP A 121 2.98 -16.42 17.80
N ILE A 122 3.96 -15.54 17.64
CA ILE A 122 4.32 -14.52 18.61
C ILE A 122 3.78 -13.20 18.10
N ILE A 123 2.80 -12.65 18.81
CA ILE A 123 2.07 -11.44 18.40
C ILE A 123 2.40 -10.32 19.40
N PRO A 124 3.23 -9.33 19.02
CA PRO A 124 3.43 -8.13 19.81
C PRO A 124 2.17 -7.27 19.79
N THR A 125 1.80 -6.65 20.91
CA THR A 125 0.68 -5.69 20.99
C THR A 125 1.09 -4.29 20.55
N VAL A 126 2.40 -4.02 20.50
CA VAL A 126 2.99 -2.71 20.17
C VAL A 126 4.36 -2.88 19.52
N GLY A 127 4.69 -1.98 18.59
CA GLY A 127 5.97 -2.00 17.87
C GLY A 127 7.21 -1.96 18.77
N CYS A 128 7.12 -1.38 19.97
CA CYS A 128 8.22 -1.29 20.92
C CYS A 128 8.79 -2.64 21.37
N VAL A 129 7.98 -3.71 21.33
CA VAL A 129 8.42 -5.06 21.72
C VAL A 129 8.75 -5.97 20.53
N ASN A 130 8.82 -5.44 19.32
CA ASN A 130 9.13 -6.19 18.11
C ASN A 130 10.48 -6.94 18.22
N ASN A 131 11.52 -6.29 18.74
CA ASN A 131 12.83 -6.92 18.90
C ASN A 131 12.79 -8.08 19.89
N THR A 132 11.98 -7.95 20.97
CA THR A 132 11.75 -9.05 21.91
C THR A 132 11.03 -10.20 21.23
N ALA A 133 9.98 -9.92 20.44
CA ALA A 133 9.25 -10.94 19.69
C ALA A 133 10.17 -11.69 18.70
N LYS A 134 11.02 -10.98 17.96
CA LYS A 134 12.00 -11.57 17.04
C LYS A 134 13.07 -12.41 17.76
N ARG A 135 13.50 -11.99 18.94
CA ARG A 135 14.42 -12.80 19.76
C ARG A 135 13.76 -14.08 20.25
N LEU A 136 12.49 -14.01 20.69
CA LEU A 136 11.71 -15.17 21.10
C LEU A 136 11.45 -16.12 19.93
N GLU A 137 11.17 -15.62 18.72
CA GLU A 137 11.06 -16.42 17.50
C GLU A 137 12.34 -17.24 17.26
N LYS A 138 13.50 -16.58 17.32
CA LYS A 138 14.79 -17.27 17.13
C LYS A 138 15.01 -18.37 18.16
N ILE A 139 14.79 -18.10 19.45
CA ILE A 139 14.91 -19.09 20.53
C ILE A 139 13.88 -20.22 20.32
N GLY A 140 12.64 -19.87 19.96
CA GLY A 140 11.58 -20.83 19.71
C GLY A 140 11.93 -21.81 18.60
N GLN A 141 12.51 -21.33 17.50
CA GLN A 141 12.94 -22.20 16.39
C GLN A 141 13.99 -23.23 16.78
N GLU A 142 14.81 -22.96 17.81
CA GLU A 142 15.84 -23.88 18.29
C GLU A 142 15.28 -25.01 19.18
N ILE A 143 14.08 -24.82 19.76
CA ILE A 143 13.52 -25.73 20.78
C ILE A 143 12.22 -26.42 20.37
N ILE A 144 11.69 -26.14 19.17
CA ILE A 144 10.48 -26.80 18.68
C ILE A 144 10.72 -28.29 18.47
N GLY A 145 9.71 -29.11 18.83
CA GLY A 145 9.69 -30.55 18.60
C GLY A 145 8.82 -30.95 17.42
N GLU A 146 8.69 -32.26 17.24
CA GLU A 146 7.81 -32.84 16.22
C GLU A 146 6.36 -32.33 16.37
N GLY A 147 5.70 -32.10 15.23
CA GLY A 147 4.30 -31.62 15.20
C GLY A 147 4.16 -30.11 15.24
N CYS A 148 5.23 -29.33 15.35
CA CYS A 148 5.22 -27.88 15.19
C CYS A 148 5.95 -27.49 13.90
N ASP A 149 5.25 -26.76 13.01
CA ASP A 149 5.79 -26.36 11.70
C ASP A 149 6.71 -25.12 11.76
N GLY A 150 6.80 -24.47 12.92
CA GLY A 150 7.68 -23.33 13.14
C GLY A 150 7.15 -22.34 14.17
N VAL A 151 8.01 -21.38 14.55
CA VAL A 151 7.69 -20.26 15.43
C VAL A 151 7.86 -18.96 14.65
N PHE A 152 6.86 -18.10 14.61
CA PHE A 152 6.85 -16.89 13.79
C PHE A 152 6.40 -15.67 14.57
N ALA A 153 7.15 -14.57 14.49
CA ALA A 153 6.82 -13.29 15.10
C ALA A 153 6.20 -12.34 14.07
N TYR A 154 4.97 -11.93 14.28
CA TYR A 154 4.23 -11.00 13.43
C TYR A 154 4.45 -9.56 13.90
N THR A 155 5.61 -9.01 13.60
CA THR A 155 6.00 -7.65 14.00
C THR A 155 5.28 -6.58 13.19
N HIS A 156 4.96 -5.43 13.83
CA HIS A 156 4.28 -4.30 13.21
C HIS A 156 4.68 -2.98 13.90
N PRO A 157 4.54 -1.80 13.25
CA PRO A 157 4.92 -0.51 13.83
C PRO A 157 3.84 0.15 14.71
N PHE A 158 2.69 -0.50 14.89
CA PHE A 158 1.50 0.07 15.53
C PHE A 158 1.42 -0.18 17.04
N GLY A 159 0.32 0.27 17.65
CA GLY A 159 -0.06 -0.03 19.04
C GLY A 159 0.26 1.08 20.04
N CYS A 160 0.98 2.13 19.63
CA CYS A 160 1.26 3.31 20.42
C CYS A 160 0.80 4.55 19.68
N SER A 161 0.12 5.48 20.36
CA SER A 161 -0.35 6.76 19.81
C SER A 161 -1.31 6.65 18.61
N GLN A 162 -1.96 5.51 18.43
CA GLN A 162 -3.05 5.36 17.47
C GLN A 162 -4.36 5.90 18.07
N LEU A 163 -5.19 6.53 17.25
CA LEU A 163 -6.45 7.12 17.63
C LEU A 163 -7.61 6.53 16.81
N GLY A 164 -8.79 6.48 17.41
CA GLY A 164 -10.04 6.14 16.74
C GLY A 164 -10.02 4.79 16.02
N ASP A 165 -10.45 4.82 14.76
CA ASP A 165 -10.63 3.63 13.94
C ASP A 165 -9.33 2.89 13.63
N ASP A 166 -8.20 3.58 13.53
CA ASP A 166 -6.90 2.95 13.28
C ASP A 166 -6.50 2.02 14.42
N GLN A 167 -6.73 2.45 15.67
CA GLN A 167 -6.47 1.62 16.84
C GLN A 167 -7.42 0.41 16.87
N GLU A 168 -8.71 0.63 16.60
CA GLU A 168 -9.70 -0.43 16.61
C GLU A 168 -9.43 -1.45 15.51
N ASN A 169 -9.03 -1.01 14.31
CA ASN A 169 -8.64 -1.90 13.22
C ASN A 169 -7.39 -2.70 13.56
N THR A 170 -6.37 -2.08 14.16
CA THR A 170 -5.18 -2.79 14.64
C THR A 170 -5.56 -3.86 15.65
N ARG A 171 -6.42 -3.54 16.62
CA ARG A 171 -6.92 -4.49 17.63
C ARG A 171 -7.64 -5.69 16.97
N LYS A 172 -8.53 -5.43 16.02
CA LYS A 172 -9.28 -6.48 15.29
C LYS A 172 -8.34 -7.38 14.50
N ILE A 173 -7.33 -6.82 13.83
CA ILE A 173 -6.35 -7.59 13.06
C ILE A 173 -5.54 -8.49 13.99
N LEU A 174 -5.01 -7.97 15.10
CA LEU A 174 -4.23 -8.76 16.04
C LEU A 174 -5.07 -9.87 16.69
N ALA A 175 -6.33 -9.58 17.05
CA ALA A 175 -7.25 -10.59 17.55
C ALA A 175 -7.56 -11.67 16.50
N SER A 176 -7.72 -11.30 15.24
CA SER A 176 -7.97 -12.24 14.14
C SER A 176 -6.75 -13.13 13.87
N LEU A 177 -5.53 -12.58 13.95
CA LEU A 177 -4.29 -13.37 13.90
C LEU A 177 -4.24 -14.38 15.05
N ALA A 178 -4.55 -13.96 16.28
CA ALA A 178 -4.55 -14.85 17.44
C ALA A 178 -5.56 -16.00 17.34
N ASN A 179 -6.63 -15.82 16.56
CA ASN A 179 -7.68 -16.83 16.32
C ASN A 179 -7.54 -17.56 14.98
N HIS A 180 -6.42 -17.36 14.28
CA HIS A 180 -6.20 -18.00 12.98
C HIS A 180 -5.95 -19.51 13.15
N PRO A 181 -6.57 -20.38 12.34
CA PRO A 181 -6.46 -21.83 12.51
C PRO A 181 -5.05 -22.38 12.38
N ASN A 182 -4.17 -21.75 11.60
CA ASN A 182 -2.78 -22.18 11.48
C ASN A 182 -1.93 -21.91 12.74
N ALA A 183 -2.39 -21.04 13.64
CA ALA A 183 -1.77 -20.85 14.94
C ALA A 183 -2.17 -22.01 15.88
N GLY A 184 -1.32 -23.00 16.02
CA GLY A 184 -1.46 -24.10 16.99
C GLY A 184 -1.24 -23.62 18.43
N GLY A 185 -0.47 -22.53 18.59
CA GLY A 185 -0.26 -21.81 19.84
C GLY A 185 0.03 -20.34 19.58
N VAL A 186 -0.38 -19.46 20.50
CA VAL A 186 -0.17 -18.00 20.39
C VAL A 186 0.48 -17.48 21.67
N LEU A 187 1.58 -16.75 21.50
CA LEU A 187 2.23 -15.98 22.56
C LEU A 187 2.02 -14.48 22.29
N ILE A 188 1.27 -13.81 23.16
CA ILE A 188 1.08 -12.37 23.07
C ILE A 188 2.15 -11.67 23.92
N VAL A 189 2.90 -10.75 23.31
CA VAL A 189 3.95 -9.96 23.96
C VAL A 189 3.49 -8.52 24.10
N SER A 190 3.35 -8.05 25.33
CA SER A 190 2.82 -6.75 25.71
C SER A 190 3.86 -5.95 26.49
N LEU A 191 3.87 -4.63 26.32
CA LEU A 191 4.75 -3.73 27.07
C LEU A 191 4.10 -3.24 28.39
N GLY A 192 2.77 -3.02 28.35
CA GLY A 192 1.97 -2.57 29.47
C GLY A 192 1.50 -1.12 29.41
N CYS A 193 2.06 -0.28 28.56
CA CYS A 193 1.65 1.12 28.37
C CYS A 193 0.99 1.41 27.03
N GLU A 194 0.85 0.39 26.19
CA GLU A 194 0.20 0.50 24.88
C GLU A 194 -1.32 0.63 24.99
N ASN A 195 -1.92 1.21 23.94
CA ASN A 195 -3.37 1.39 23.85
C ASN A 195 -4.10 0.04 23.70
N THR A 196 -3.51 -0.93 23.00
CA THR A 196 -4.04 -2.27 22.80
C THR A 196 -3.31 -3.26 23.70
N ASN A 197 -3.76 -3.39 24.93
CA ASN A 197 -3.19 -4.33 25.89
C ASN A 197 -3.90 -5.70 25.82
N VAL A 198 -3.34 -6.73 26.48
CA VAL A 198 -3.87 -8.10 26.48
C VAL A 198 -5.31 -8.18 26.97
N LYS A 199 -5.74 -7.32 27.90
CA LYS A 199 -7.14 -7.32 28.39
C LYS A 199 -8.12 -6.86 27.33
N THR A 200 -7.73 -5.92 26.48
CA THR A 200 -8.57 -5.42 25.38
C THR A 200 -8.59 -6.38 24.19
N LEU A 201 -7.53 -7.17 23.97
CA LEU A 201 -7.51 -8.20 22.93
C LEU A 201 -8.41 -9.40 23.25
N LYS A 202 -8.67 -9.68 24.53
CA LYS A 202 -9.51 -10.81 24.97
C LYS A 202 -11.01 -10.53 24.93
N LYS A 203 -11.42 -9.30 24.63
CA LYS A 203 -12.81 -8.89 24.47
C LYS A 203 -13.27 -9.04 23.03
#